data_9ead0bbbb6c5064798935b60ea30890c
#
_entry.id   9ead0bbbb6c5064798935b60ea30890c
#
_cell.length_a   1.000
_cell.length_b   1.000
_cell.length_c   1.000
_cell.angle_alpha   90.00
_cell.angle_beta   90.00
_cell.angle_gamma   90.00
#
_symmetry.space_group_name_H-M   'P 1'
#
loop_
_entity.id
_entity.type
_entity.pdbx_description
1 polymer ?
#
loop_
_entity_poly.entity_id
_entity_poly.type
_entity_poly.pdbx_seq_one_letter_code
_entity_poly.pdbx_strand_id
1 'polypeptide(L)'
;MSVIEQRIEAAGYTLPAVGKPLAAYVPTMRDGDNVYTSGQLPLVDGKLAGTGKVGETVSTEDAARLARTCVLNALAAIKAEVGDLDKISQITKVVGFVSSASDFAEQHVVVNGASEFLAEIFQDTRTHARSAVGVAMLPMNAPVEVE
;
A
#
# COMPACT_ATOMS: atom_id res chain seq x y z
N MET A 1 14.15 1.20 -16.96
CA MET A 1 12.95 0.64 -16.32
C MET A 1 13.29 -0.71 -15.71
N SER A 2 13.07 -0.88 -14.43
CA SER A 2 13.36 -2.13 -13.74
C SER A 2 12.41 -3.26 -14.15
N VAL A 3 12.78 -4.50 -13.86
CA VAL A 3 11.90 -5.66 -14.10
C VAL A 3 10.61 -5.52 -13.28
N ILE A 4 10.70 -5.02 -12.04
CA ILE A 4 9.52 -4.78 -11.20
C ILE A 4 8.60 -3.73 -11.83
N GLU A 5 9.13 -2.63 -12.36
CA GLU A 5 8.32 -1.63 -13.06
C GLU A 5 7.62 -2.18 -14.30
N GLN A 6 8.32 -3.01 -15.09
CA GLN A 6 7.71 -3.69 -16.24
C GLN A 6 6.54 -4.60 -15.82
N ARG A 7 6.68 -5.29 -14.70
CA ARG A 7 5.60 -6.13 -14.16
C ARG A 7 4.42 -5.32 -13.65
N ILE A 8 4.67 -4.16 -13.03
CA ILE A 8 3.62 -3.22 -12.65
C ILE A 8 2.83 -2.77 -13.89
N GLU A 9 3.52 -2.41 -14.96
CA GLU A 9 2.86 -2.02 -16.22
C GLU A 9 2.10 -3.18 -16.85
N ALA A 10 2.67 -4.38 -16.87
CA ALA A 10 2.00 -5.58 -17.38
C ALA A 10 0.74 -5.94 -16.57
N ALA A 11 0.71 -5.61 -15.29
CA ALA A 11 -0.48 -5.75 -14.44
C ALA A 11 -1.52 -4.64 -14.67
N GLY A 12 -1.25 -3.69 -15.57
CA GLY A 12 -2.18 -2.61 -15.92
C GLY A 12 -2.05 -1.36 -15.06
N TYR A 13 -0.96 -1.21 -14.34
CA TYR A 13 -0.71 -0.07 -13.45
C TYR A 13 0.49 0.75 -13.88
N THR A 14 0.54 1.98 -13.40
CA THR A 14 1.70 2.86 -13.56
C THR A 14 2.18 3.29 -12.18
N LEU A 15 3.49 3.26 -11.98
CA LEU A 15 4.07 3.73 -10.72
C LEU A 15 3.85 5.25 -10.61
N PRO A 16 3.17 5.71 -9.55
CA PRO A 16 2.86 7.14 -9.43
C PRO A 16 4.09 7.98 -9.10
N ALA A 17 3.97 9.28 -9.24
CA ALA A 17 4.92 10.21 -8.65
C ALA A 17 4.82 10.15 -7.12
N VAL A 18 5.94 10.38 -6.43
CA VAL A 18 5.97 10.37 -4.96
C VAL A 18 5.10 11.50 -4.44
N GLY A 19 4.14 11.15 -3.60
CA GLY A 19 3.28 12.12 -2.92
C GLY A 19 4.07 12.95 -1.89
N LYS A 20 3.65 14.19 -1.72
CA LYS A 20 4.19 15.02 -0.63
C LYS A 20 3.60 14.57 0.71
N PRO A 21 4.42 14.48 1.78
CA PRO A 21 3.90 14.20 3.11
C PRO A 21 2.84 15.22 3.54
N LEU A 22 1.80 14.76 4.21
CA LEU A 22 0.73 15.60 4.73
C LEU A 22 1.08 16.29 6.05
N ALA A 23 2.17 15.88 6.71
CA ALA A 23 2.59 16.36 8.01
C ALA A 23 4.12 16.37 8.12
N ALA A 24 4.63 16.61 9.32
CA ALA A 24 6.08 16.72 9.60
C ALA A 24 6.76 15.33 9.67
N TYR A 25 6.78 14.61 8.55
CA TYR A 25 7.45 13.31 8.41
C TYR A 25 7.98 13.12 6.99
N VAL A 26 8.76 12.08 6.77
CA VAL A 26 9.30 11.70 5.46
C VAL A 26 8.59 10.44 4.93
N PRO A 27 8.53 10.24 3.61
CA PRO A 27 7.84 9.08 3.03
C PRO A 27 8.56 7.75 3.30
N THR A 28 9.88 7.79 3.47
CA THR A 28 10.71 6.62 3.74
C THR A 28 11.80 6.94 4.76
N MET A 29 12.23 5.92 5.49
CA MET A 29 13.40 5.96 6.34
C MET A 29 14.25 4.72 6.07
N ARG A 30 15.53 4.95 5.78
CA ARG A 30 16.50 3.87 5.60
C ARG A 30 17.25 3.61 6.91
N ASP A 31 17.36 2.34 7.27
CA ASP A 31 18.16 1.86 8.40
C ASP A 31 18.97 0.63 7.93
N GLY A 32 20.25 0.84 7.65
CA GLY A 32 21.12 -0.18 7.08
C GLY A 32 20.59 -0.64 5.71
N ASP A 33 20.29 -1.91 5.61
CA ASP A 33 19.72 -2.53 4.39
C ASP A 33 18.19 -2.55 4.38
N ASN A 34 17.55 -1.99 5.39
CA ASN A 34 16.10 -1.89 5.47
C ASN A 34 15.62 -0.49 5.08
N VAL A 35 14.50 -0.46 4.38
CA VAL A 35 13.76 0.76 4.08
C VAL A 35 12.33 0.60 4.62
N TYR A 36 11.92 1.55 5.44
CA TYR A 36 10.57 1.64 5.98
C TYR A 36 9.80 2.71 5.22
N THR A 37 8.54 2.46 4.91
CA THR A 37 7.65 3.50 4.40
C THR A 37 6.81 4.07 5.52
N SER A 38 6.49 5.35 5.43
CA SER A 38 5.34 5.89 6.14
C SER A 38 4.06 5.25 5.61
N GLY A 39 3.00 5.25 6.39
CA GLY A 39 1.69 4.75 5.97
C GLY A 39 1.21 5.48 4.71
N GLN A 40 0.78 4.72 3.72
CA GLN A 40 0.31 5.24 2.45
C GLN A 40 -1.22 5.16 2.38
N LEU A 41 -1.84 6.29 2.08
CA LEU A 41 -3.25 6.37 1.75
C LEU A 41 -3.47 6.05 0.26
N PRO A 42 -4.69 5.68 -0.16
CA PRO A 42 -4.98 5.38 -1.56
C PRO A 42 -5.16 6.65 -2.39
N LEU A 43 -4.10 7.44 -2.49
CA LEU A 43 -4.08 8.69 -3.26
C LEU A 43 -3.76 8.41 -4.73
N VAL A 44 -4.52 9.07 -5.61
CA VAL A 44 -4.29 9.14 -7.05
C VAL A 44 -4.29 10.62 -7.42
N ASP A 45 -3.20 11.10 -8.00
CA ASP A 45 -3.03 12.51 -8.35
C ASP A 45 -3.32 13.48 -7.18
N GLY A 46 -2.91 13.09 -5.98
CA GLY A 46 -3.06 13.89 -4.76
C GLY A 46 -4.46 13.86 -4.13
N LYS A 47 -5.37 13.05 -4.65
CA LYS A 47 -6.74 12.91 -4.14
C LYS A 47 -7.02 11.47 -3.72
N LEU A 48 -7.81 11.28 -2.66
CA LEU A 48 -8.28 9.95 -2.30
C LEU A 48 -9.15 9.35 -3.40
N ALA A 49 -8.82 8.14 -3.82
CA ALA A 49 -9.60 7.37 -4.80
C ALA A 49 -10.90 6.81 -4.22
N GLY A 50 -11.10 6.91 -2.92
CA GLY A 50 -12.32 6.53 -2.22
C GLY A 50 -12.26 6.97 -0.77
N THR A 51 -13.42 7.16 -0.16
CA THR A 51 -13.58 7.55 1.25
C THR A 51 -14.70 6.75 1.91
N GLY A 52 -14.62 6.61 3.21
CA GLY A 52 -15.64 5.96 4.02
C GLY A 52 -15.15 4.72 4.75
N LYS A 53 -16.04 4.11 5.50
CA LYS A 53 -15.76 2.89 6.27
C LYS A 53 -16.08 1.63 5.45
N VAL A 54 -15.20 0.67 5.54
CA VAL A 54 -15.41 -0.65 4.96
C VAL A 54 -16.46 -1.40 5.78
N GLY A 55 -17.43 -1.96 5.09
CA GLY A 55 -18.60 -2.58 5.71
C GLY A 55 -19.80 -1.64 5.88
N GLU A 56 -19.64 -0.34 5.59
CA GLU A 56 -20.72 0.64 5.51
C GLU A 56 -20.87 1.16 4.07
N THR A 57 -20.05 2.15 3.70
CA THR A 57 -20.11 2.81 2.39
C THR A 57 -19.10 2.27 1.38
N VAL A 58 -18.11 1.53 1.84
CA VAL A 58 -17.06 0.94 1.00
C VAL A 58 -17.16 -0.58 1.10
N SER A 59 -17.19 -1.26 -0.05
CA SER A 59 -17.18 -2.72 -0.09
C SER A 59 -15.79 -3.28 0.19
N THR A 60 -15.73 -4.54 0.61
CA THR A 60 -14.46 -5.27 0.77
C THR A 60 -13.64 -5.29 -0.52
N GLU A 61 -14.30 -5.48 -1.66
CA GLU A 61 -13.64 -5.51 -2.98
C GLU A 61 -13.05 -4.17 -3.37
N ASP A 62 -13.79 -3.08 -3.16
CA ASP A 62 -13.31 -1.72 -3.43
C ASP A 62 -12.15 -1.37 -2.51
N ALA A 63 -12.23 -1.71 -1.24
CA ALA A 63 -11.15 -1.48 -0.28
C ALA A 63 -9.88 -2.28 -0.65
N ALA A 64 -10.02 -3.51 -1.13
CA ALA A 64 -8.87 -4.31 -1.59
C ALA A 64 -8.19 -3.67 -2.81
N ARG A 65 -8.94 -3.11 -3.76
CA ARG A 65 -8.38 -2.34 -4.87
C ARG A 65 -7.66 -1.08 -4.39
N LEU A 66 -8.20 -0.41 -3.39
CA LEU A 66 -7.57 0.77 -2.79
C LEU A 66 -6.31 0.42 -2.00
N ALA A 67 -6.26 -0.75 -1.36
CA ALA A 67 -5.04 -1.27 -0.73
C ALA A 67 -3.91 -1.45 -1.76
N ARG A 68 -4.22 -1.88 -2.98
CA ARG A 68 -3.28 -1.95 -4.09
C ARG A 68 -2.74 -0.56 -4.47
N THR A 69 -3.59 0.45 -4.51
CA THR A 69 -3.17 1.84 -4.74
C THR A 69 -2.21 2.32 -3.64
N CYS A 70 -2.46 1.96 -2.38
CA CYS A 70 -1.53 2.25 -1.28
C CYS A 70 -0.15 1.63 -1.53
N VAL A 71 -0.10 0.38 -1.99
CA VAL A 71 1.17 -0.31 -2.32
C VAL A 71 1.91 0.39 -3.45
N LEU A 72 1.22 0.84 -4.49
CA LEU A 72 1.84 1.61 -5.58
C LEU A 72 2.49 2.90 -5.06
N ASN A 73 1.81 3.61 -4.16
CA ASN A 73 2.38 4.80 -3.53
C ASN A 73 3.61 4.46 -2.65
N ALA A 74 3.56 3.35 -1.91
CA ALA A 74 4.69 2.87 -1.13
C ALA A 74 5.89 2.52 -2.01
N LEU A 75 5.67 1.80 -3.10
CA LEU A 75 6.73 1.44 -4.05
C LEU A 75 7.33 2.67 -4.75
N ALA A 76 6.53 3.68 -5.06
CA ALA A 76 7.03 4.95 -5.59
C ALA A 76 7.97 5.64 -4.58
N ALA A 77 7.59 5.67 -3.30
CA ALA A 77 8.42 6.22 -2.24
C ALA A 77 9.73 5.42 -2.06
N ILE A 78 9.66 4.09 -2.09
CA ILE A 78 10.85 3.22 -2.01
C ILE A 78 11.77 3.46 -3.22
N LYS A 79 11.22 3.55 -4.43
CA LYS A 79 12.01 3.84 -5.63
C LYS A 79 12.77 5.16 -5.51
N ALA A 80 12.14 6.19 -4.98
CA ALA A 80 12.79 7.48 -4.75
C ALA A 80 13.97 7.36 -3.78
N GLU A 81 13.88 6.48 -2.78
CA GLU A 81 14.95 6.22 -1.79
C GLU A 81 16.09 5.39 -2.39
N VAL A 82 15.78 4.28 -3.06
CA VAL A 82 16.79 3.30 -3.49
C VAL A 82 17.23 3.45 -4.96
N GLY A 83 16.48 4.21 -5.75
CA GLY A 83 16.76 4.49 -7.16
C GLY A 83 16.21 3.45 -8.14
N ASP A 84 16.15 2.18 -7.76
CA ASP A 84 15.72 1.08 -8.63
C ASP A 84 15.01 0.00 -7.79
N LEU A 85 13.79 -0.36 -8.18
CA LEU A 85 12.99 -1.36 -7.47
C LEU A 85 13.59 -2.77 -7.54
N ASP A 86 14.42 -3.07 -8.54
CA ASP A 86 15.10 -4.36 -8.63
C ASP A 86 16.15 -4.58 -7.53
N LYS A 87 16.50 -3.52 -6.78
CA LYS A 87 17.33 -3.64 -5.57
C LYS A 87 16.61 -4.22 -4.37
N ILE A 88 15.29 -4.33 -4.42
CA ILE A 88 14.51 -4.95 -3.33
C ILE A 88 14.71 -6.46 -3.38
N SER A 89 15.39 -6.99 -2.38
CA SER A 89 15.60 -8.44 -2.26
C SER A 89 14.43 -9.15 -1.57
N GLN A 90 13.68 -8.43 -0.75
CA GLN A 90 12.60 -8.99 0.06
C GLN A 90 11.65 -7.90 0.55
N ILE A 91 10.35 -8.17 0.48
CA ILE A 91 9.37 -7.45 1.31
C ILE A 91 9.29 -8.18 2.65
N THR A 92 9.59 -7.51 3.74
CA THR A 92 9.69 -8.15 5.05
C THR A 92 8.39 -8.09 5.84
N LYS A 93 7.74 -6.95 5.83
CA LYS A 93 6.52 -6.72 6.62
C LYS A 93 5.56 -5.80 5.89
N VAL A 94 4.29 -6.15 5.91
CA VAL A 94 3.19 -5.29 5.47
C VAL A 94 2.24 -5.11 6.65
N VAL A 95 1.85 -3.87 6.92
CA VAL A 95 0.80 -3.56 7.89
C VAL A 95 -0.33 -2.85 7.15
N GLY A 96 -1.51 -3.42 7.21
CA GLY A 96 -2.73 -2.84 6.66
C GLY A 96 -3.67 -2.38 7.76
N PHE A 97 -4.09 -1.12 7.68
CA PHE A 97 -5.09 -0.52 8.56
C PHE A 97 -6.37 -0.30 7.77
N VAL A 98 -7.48 -0.82 8.25
CA VAL A 98 -8.77 -0.74 7.57
C VAL A 98 -9.75 0.05 8.43
N SER A 99 -10.20 1.19 7.92
CA SER A 99 -11.28 1.96 8.54
C SER A 99 -12.55 1.11 8.47
N SER A 100 -12.95 0.56 9.61
CA SER A 100 -13.92 -0.52 9.67
C SER A 100 -15.21 -0.12 10.35
N ALA A 101 -16.34 -0.56 9.77
CA ALA A 101 -17.60 -0.59 10.50
C ALA A 101 -17.45 -1.45 11.76
N SER A 102 -18.28 -1.21 12.78
CA SER A 102 -18.14 -1.85 14.09
C SER A 102 -18.26 -3.37 14.07
N ASP A 103 -18.92 -3.92 13.08
CA ASP A 103 -19.13 -5.37 12.87
C ASP A 103 -18.32 -5.96 11.71
N PHE A 104 -17.48 -5.15 11.06
CA PHE A 104 -16.65 -5.61 9.97
C PHE A 104 -15.43 -6.40 10.47
N ALA A 105 -15.24 -7.63 10.02
CA ALA A 105 -14.21 -8.54 10.49
C ALA A 105 -13.35 -9.13 9.35
N GLU A 106 -13.44 -8.57 8.13
CA GLU A 106 -12.70 -9.08 6.96
C GLU A 106 -11.52 -8.20 6.56
N GLN A 107 -10.85 -7.56 7.52
CA GLN A 107 -9.66 -6.74 7.27
C GLN A 107 -8.57 -7.51 6.52
N HIS A 108 -8.42 -8.79 6.81
CA HIS A 108 -7.48 -9.68 6.14
C HIS A 108 -7.77 -9.83 4.64
N VAL A 109 -9.03 -9.83 4.25
CA VAL A 109 -9.43 -9.87 2.83
C VAL A 109 -9.10 -8.56 2.13
N VAL A 110 -9.35 -7.43 2.78
CA VAL A 110 -8.98 -6.11 2.25
C VAL A 110 -7.48 -6.03 2.01
N VAL A 111 -6.68 -6.41 2.99
CA VAL A 111 -5.22 -6.32 2.91
C VAL A 111 -4.63 -7.35 1.94
N ASN A 112 -5.34 -8.41 1.60
CA ASN A 112 -4.97 -9.31 0.50
C ASN A 112 -4.81 -8.56 -0.83
N GLY A 113 -5.54 -7.46 -1.06
CA GLY A 113 -5.33 -6.61 -2.22
C GLY A 113 -3.91 -6.09 -2.35
N ALA A 114 -3.27 -5.76 -1.23
CA ALA A 114 -1.86 -5.37 -1.17
C ALA A 114 -0.94 -6.59 -1.32
N SER A 115 -1.16 -7.65 -0.55
CA SER A 115 -0.29 -8.83 -0.52
C SER A 115 -0.27 -9.59 -1.83
N GLU A 116 -1.42 -9.78 -2.47
CA GLU A 116 -1.53 -10.47 -3.75
C GLU A 116 -0.87 -9.67 -4.87
N PHE A 117 -1.00 -8.35 -4.85
CA PHE A 117 -0.33 -7.48 -5.83
C PHE A 117 1.20 -7.54 -5.67
N LEU A 118 1.71 -7.50 -4.45
CA LEU A 118 3.14 -7.68 -4.20
C LEU A 118 3.63 -9.05 -4.69
N ALA A 119 2.87 -10.11 -4.46
CA ALA A 119 3.21 -11.45 -4.96
C ALA A 119 3.23 -11.49 -6.50
N GLU A 120 2.31 -10.81 -7.16
CA GLU A 120 2.22 -10.73 -8.61
C GLU A 120 3.45 -10.04 -9.22
N ILE A 121 3.86 -8.91 -8.69
CA ILE A 121 4.95 -8.12 -9.28
C ILE A 121 6.35 -8.62 -8.90
N PHE A 122 6.51 -9.19 -7.69
CA PHE A 122 7.79 -9.77 -7.25
C PHE A 122 7.98 -11.22 -7.67
N GLN A 123 6.94 -11.94 -7.99
CA GLN A 123 6.84 -13.29 -8.58
C GLN A 123 7.55 -14.44 -7.86
N ASP A 124 8.56 -14.19 -7.08
CA ASP A 124 9.38 -15.27 -6.62
C ASP A 124 9.37 -15.39 -5.14
N THR A 125 8.33 -15.17 -4.58
CA THR A 125 8.40 -15.51 -3.61
C THR A 125 8.35 -15.49 -2.24
N ARG A 126 8.94 -14.79 -1.62
CA ARG A 126 9.03 -14.76 -0.17
C ARG A 126 7.89 -13.92 0.33
N THR A 127 6.86 -14.62 0.77
CA THR A 127 5.73 -14.02 1.45
C THR A 127 6.22 -13.20 2.64
N HIS A 128 5.76 -11.99 2.75
CA HIS A 128 6.07 -11.09 3.86
C HIS A 128 5.28 -11.46 5.12
N ALA A 129 5.78 -11.10 6.30
CA ALA A 129 5.00 -11.07 7.52
C ALA A 129 3.96 -9.94 7.44
N ARG A 130 2.82 -10.08 8.13
CA ARG A 130 1.72 -9.14 7.97
C ARG A 130 0.92 -8.95 9.25
N SER A 131 0.42 -7.74 9.44
CA SER A 131 -0.72 -7.45 10.31
C SER A 131 -1.80 -6.76 9.50
N ALA A 132 -3.05 -7.16 9.69
CA ALA A 132 -4.23 -6.56 9.09
C ALA A 132 -5.24 -6.28 10.19
N VAL A 133 -5.48 -5.01 10.49
CA VAL A 133 -6.26 -4.59 11.65
C VAL A 133 -7.30 -3.55 11.29
N GLY A 134 -8.41 -3.56 12.03
CA GLY A 134 -9.43 -2.54 11.95
C GLY A 134 -9.08 -1.33 12.82
N VAL A 135 -9.39 -0.15 12.33
CA VAL A 135 -9.31 1.10 13.06
C VAL A 135 -10.63 1.86 12.97
N ALA A 136 -10.87 2.73 13.93
CA ALA A 136 -12.11 3.49 13.98
C ALA A 136 -12.20 4.52 12.84
N MET A 137 -11.10 5.15 12.47
CA MET A 137 -11.03 6.18 11.43
C MET A 137 -9.59 6.31 10.94
N LEU A 138 -9.42 6.58 9.67
CA LEU A 138 -8.15 6.95 9.06
C LEU A 138 -8.12 8.42 8.66
N PRO A 139 -6.94 9.02 8.50
CA PRO A 139 -6.83 10.39 8.03
C PRO A 139 -7.60 10.61 6.73
N MET A 140 -8.24 11.78 6.61
CA MET A 140 -9.04 12.18 5.45
C MET A 140 -10.22 11.25 5.14
N ASN A 141 -10.65 10.45 6.11
CA ASN A 141 -11.67 9.41 5.93
C ASN A 141 -11.29 8.35 4.88
N ALA A 142 -10.00 8.05 4.75
CA ALA A 142 -9.53 6.99 3.88
C ALA A 142 -10.05 5.63 4.37
N PRO A 143 -10.42 4.70 3.46
CA PRO A 143 -10.91 3.38 3.86
C PRO A 143 -9.80 2.41 4.25
N VAL A 144 -8.59 2.62 3.76
CA VAL A 144 -7.43 1.74 4.00
C VAL A 144 -6.14 2.56 3.99
N GLU A 145 -5.17 2.10 4.75
CA GLU A 145 -3.80 2.61 4.79
C GLU A 145 -2.84 1.42 4.86
N VAL A 146 -1.72 1.48 4.15
CA VAL A 146 -0.73 0.40 4.12
C VAL A 146 0.67 0.95 4.33
N GLU A 147 1.43 0.30 5.18
CA GLU A 147 2.86 0.55 5.35
C GLU A 147 3.68 -0.74 5.20
#